data_e8827ffb3a8ccc670b5a168489cc89e3
#
_entry.id   e8827ffb3a8ccc670b5a168489cc89e3
#
_cell.length_a   1.000
_cell.length_b   1.000
_cell.length_c   1.000
_cell.angle_alpha   90.00
_cell.angle_beta   90.00
_cell.angle_gamma   90.00
#
_symmetry.space_group_name_H-M   'P 1'
#
loop_
_entity.id
_entity.type
_entity.pdbx_description
1 polymer ?
#
loop_
_entity_poly.entity_id
_entity_poly.type
_entity_poly.pdbx_seq_one_letter_code
_entity_poly.pdbx_strand_id
1 'polypeptide(L)'
;MGSRYEHVFSPIRIRGVDFKNRLEMAPPSPNLASKDGRVTTEFVDFFRPIARGGIAVIHVGNSVVDIKEACDEERQLDLGSDDCILPLTRFVEMCHGFGTLASLEINHNGKDSDCDKTGRPAISPSSFIPSSEIWRAQMHGRQPIPTIEMDHAKIKETVEKYAVAAY
;
A
#
# COMPACT_ATOMS: atom_id res chain seq x y z
N MET A 1 -16.17 33.46 17.34
CA MET A 1 -16.86 32.18 17.68
C MET A 1 -15.85 31.09 17.52
N GLY A 2 -15.45 30.40 18.59
CA GLY A 2 -14.55 29.23 18.49
C GLY A 2 -15.20 28.14 17.66
N SER A 3 -14.42 27.48 16.80
CA SER A 3 -14.91 26.35 16.02
C SER A 3 -15.36 25.23 16.95
N ARG A 4 -16.50 24.60 16.71
CA ARG A 4 -16.99 23.41 17.44
C ARG A 4 -15.95 22.28 17.44
N TYR A 5 -15.00 22.30 16.48
CA TYR A 5 -13.97 21.27 16.26
C TYR A 5 -12.55 21.84 16.36
N GLU A 6 -12.32 22.78 17.29
CA GLU A 6 -11.03 23.46 17.45
C GLU A 6 -9.87 22.48 17.59
N HIS A 7 -10.02 21.41 18.36
CA HIS A 7 -8.96 20.41 18.55
C HIS A 7 -8.65 19.60 17.28
N VAL A 8 -9.64 19.36 16.43
CA VAL A 8 -9.45 18.62 15.18
C VAL A 8 -8.61 19.43 14.19
N PHE A 9 -8.83 20.74 14.14
CA PHE A 9 -8.15 21.63 13.20
C PHE A 9 -6.89 22.31 13.80
N SER A 10 -6.57 22.04 15.07
CA SER A 10 -5.33 22.54 15.66
C SER A 10 -4.11 21.75 15.18
N PRO A 11 -2.98 22.43 14.90
CA PRO A 11 -1.75 21.73 14.50
C PRO A 11 -1.21 20.84 15.61
N ILE A 12 -0.41 19.86 15.24
CA ILE A 12 0.30 18.99 16.17
C ILE A 12 1.70 18.70 15.62
N ARG A 13 2.70 18.65 16.51
CA ARG A 13 4.07 18.23 16.15
C ARG A 13 4.36 16.85 16.72
N ILE A 14 4.75 15.91 15.83
CA ILE A 14 5.09 14.53 16.21
C ILE A 14 6.51 14.24 15.71
N ARG A 15 7.44 13.95 16.65
CA ARG A 15 8.85 13.65 16.35
C ARG A 15 9.51 14.60 15.34
N GLY A 16 9.23 15.91 15.48
CA GLY A 16 9.83 16.95 14.62
C GLY A 16 9.07 17.23 13.31
N VAL A 17 8.05 16.46 12.98
CA VAL A 17 7.19 16.69 11.82
C VAL A 17 5.95 17.49 12.23
N ASP A 18 5.67 18.56 11.52
CA ASP A 18 4.51 19.43 11.78
C ASP A 18 3.32 19.00 10.93
N PHE A 19 2.22 18.63 11.60
CA PHE A 19 0.93 18.34 11.00
C PHE A 19 0.03 19.57 11.13
N LYS A 20 -0.50 20.09 10.03
CA LYS A 20 -1.34 21.30 10.01
C LYS A 20 -2.67 21.17 10.76
N ASN A 21 -3.13 19.95 10.97
CA ASN A 21 -4.31 19.59 11.77
C ASN A 21 -4.22 18.10 12.16
N ARG A 22 -5.28 17.55 12.75
CA ARG A 22 -5.31 16.16 13.26
C ARG A 22 -6.15 15.22 12.39
N LEU A 23 -6.37 15.61 11.13
CA LEU A 23 -7.08 14.77 10.16
C LEU A 23 -6.05 13.97 9.34
N GLU A 24 -6.24 12.68 9.31
CA GLU A 24 -5.46 11.77 8.48
C GLU A 24 -6.39 10.88 7.66
N MET A 25 -5.95 10.50 6.48
CA MET A 25 -6.63 9.51 5.66
C MET A 25 -5.98 8.15 5.94
N ALA A 26 -6.78 7.22 6.45
CA ALA A 26 -6.35 5.82 6.56
C ALA A 26 -5.91 5.28 5.18
N PRO A 27 -4.96 4.33 5.12
CA PRO A 27 -4.38 3.89 3.86
C PRO A 27 -5.38 3.08 3.01
N PRO A 28 -6.01 3.68 1.97
CA PRO A 28 -6.79 2.92 1.01
C PRO A 28 -5.89 2.37 -0.07
N SER A 29 -6.29 1.26 -0.66
CA SER A 29 -5.78 0.83 -1.96
C SER A 29 -6.74 1.31 -3.05
N PRO A 30 -6.37 2.31 -3.86
CA PRO A 30 -7.24 2.79 -4.92
C PRO A 30 -7.22 1.86 -6.14
N ASN A 31 -6.29 0.92 -6.22
CA ASN A 31 -6.12 0.02 -7.36
C ASN A 31 -5.96 0.78 -8.69
N LEU A 32 -5.16 1.86 -8.68
CA LEU A 32 -4.97 2.79 -9.79
C LEU A 32 -3.51 2.90 -10.24
N ALA A 33 -2.60 2.05 -9.75
CA ALA A 33 -1.24 1.98 -10.27
C ALA A 33 -1.25 1.45 -11.72
N SER A 34 -0.13 1.56 -12.43
CA SER A 34 0.07 0.84 -13.69
C SER A 34 0.20 -0.67 -13.45
N LYS A 35 0.17 -1.49 -14.49
CA LYS A 35 0.31 -2.95 -14.37
C LYS A 35 1.66 -3.38 -13.78
N ASP A 36 2.68 -2.54 -13.92
CA ASP A 36 4.01 -2.72 -13.34
C ASP A 36 4.17 -2.04 -11.98
N GLY A 37 3.05 -1.60 -11.35
CA GLY A 37 3.01 -1.07 -10.00
C GLY A 37 3.50 0.37 -9.84
N ARG A 38 3.44 1.22 -10.89
CA ARG A 38 3.89 2.61 -10.82
C ARG A 38 2.73 3.58 -10.65
N VAL A 39 3.00 4.71 -9.99
CA VAL A 39 2.02 5.80 -9.84
C VAL A 39 1.60 6.34 -11.21
N THR A 40 0.30 6.39 -11.46
CA THR A 40 -0.31 6.95 -12.67
C THR A 40 -0.89 8.33 -12.43
N THR A 41 -1.29 9.02 -13.49
CA THR A 41 -2.06 10.28 -13.39
C THR A 41 -3.38 10.07 -12.66
N GLU A 42 -4.08 8.96 -12.97
CA GLU A 42 -5.35 8.58 -12.30
C GLU A 42 -5.17 8.40 -10.80
N PHE A 43 -4.05 7.77 -10.38
CA PHE A 43 -3.68 7.62 -8.98
C PHE A 43 -3.53 8.99 -8.30
N VAL A 44 -2.76 9.90 -8.88
CA VAL A 44 -2.55 11.27 -8.35
C VAL A 44 -3.87 12.03 -8.28
N ASP A 45 -4.70 11.94 -9.33
CA ASP A 45 -5.96 12.66 -9.41
C ASP A 45 -7.01 12.14 -8.43
N PHE A 46 -6.96 10.86 -8.07
CA PHE A 46 -7.80 10.30 -7.00
C PHE A 46 -7.54 10.98 -5.65
N PHE A 47 -6.27 11.22 -5.29
CA PHE A 47 -5.91 11.83 -4.01
C PHE A 47 -5.94 13.36 -4.02
N ARG A 48 -5.87 14.00 -5.18
CA ARG A 48 -5.84 15.46 -5.31
C ARG A 48 -7.00 16.19 -4.62
N PRO A 49 -8.28 15.82 -4.79
CA PRO A 49 -9.39 16.47 -4.10
C PRO A 49 -9.32 16.30 -2.58
N ILE A 50 -8.77 15.21 -2.09
CA ILE A 50 -8.59 14.92 -0.66
C ILE A 50 -7.53 15.85 -0.08
N ALA A 51 -6.36 15.96 -0.74
CA ALA A 51 -5.30 16.88 -0.34
C ALA A 51 -5.79 18.34 -0.35
N ARG A 52 -6.51 18.74 -1.42
CA ARG A 52 -7.14 20.07 -1.53
C ARG A 52 -8.17 20.33 -0.44
N GLY A 53 -8.82 19.29 0.07
CA GLY A 53 -9.78 19.36 1.19
C GLY A 53 -9.15 19.75 2.53
N GLY A 54 -7.81 19.83 2.62
CA GLY A 54 -7.10 20.37 3.78
C GLY A 54 -6.67 19.33 4.81
N ILE A 55 -6.69 18.04 4.48
CA ILE A 55 -6.19 16.97 5.37
C ILE A 55 -4.69 17.11 5.64
N ALA A 56 -4.22 16.75 6.84
CA ALA A 56 -2.82 16.90 7.21
C ALA A 56 -1.91 15.85 6.57
N VAL A 57 -2.38 14.61 6.48
CA VAL A 57 -1.60 13.51 5.88
C VAL A 57 -2.50 12.56 5.09
N ILE A 58 -1.99 12.08 3.99
CA ILE A 58 -2.57 10.98 3.21
C ILE A 58 -1.64 9.79 3.34
N HIS A 59 -2.16 8.70 3.90
CA HIS A 59 -1.51 7.39 3.85
C HIS A 59 -2.02 6.65 2.64
N VAL A 60 -1.11 6.10 1.84
CA VAL A 60 -1.45 5.23 0.71
C VAL A 60 -1.20 3.79 1.11
N GLY A 61 -2.16 2.94 0.97
CA GLY A 61 -2.07 1.51 1.11
C GLY A 61 -2.45 0.85 -0.21
N ASN A 62 -2.40 -0.25 -0.21
CA ASN A 62 -1.74 -1.49 0.04
C ASN A 62 -0.49 -1.55 -0.89
N SER A 63 0.61 -0.91 -0.52
CA SER A 63 1.81 -0.84 -1.36
C SER A 63 2.70 -2.05 -1.08
N VAL A 64 2.91 -2.91 -2.07
CA VAL A 64 3.65 -4.16 -1.85
C VAL A 64 5.15 -3.99 -2.03
N VAL A 65 5.91 -4.79 -1.27
CA VAL A 65 7.39 -4.84 -1.33
C VAL A 65 7.91 -5.75 -2.44
N ASP A 66 7.03 -6.50 -3.09
CA ASP A 66 7.34 -7.39 -4.21
C ASP A 66 6.05 -7.74 -4.95
N ILE A 67 5.78 -7.08 -6.07
CA ILE A 67 4.56 -7.31 -6.86
C ILE A 67 4.48 -8.73 -7.43
N LYS A 68 5.61 -9.41 -7.62
CA LYS A 68 5.67 -10.77 -8.19
C LYS A 68 5.33 -11.86 -7.17
N GLU A 69 5.30 -11.52 -5.88
CA GLU A 69 5.04 -12.50 -4.82
C GLU A 69 3.89 -12.06 -3.90
N ALA A 70 3.76 -10.76 -3.68
CA ALA A 70 2.85 -10.20 -2.66
C ALA A 70 1.56 -9.61 -3.23
N CYS A 71 1.38 -9.59 -4.55
CA CYS A 71 0.25 -8.93 -5.20
C CYS A 71 -1.07 -9.65 -4.92
N ASP A 72 -2.13 -8.89 -4.64
CA ASP A 72 -3.52 -9.38 -4.55
C ASP A 72 -4.50 -8.53 -5.37
N GLU A 73 -4.07 -7.39 -5.90
CA GLU A 73 -4.86 -6.47 -6.69
C GLU A 73 -4.34 -6.34 -8.13
N GLU A 74 -5.19 -5.89 -9.05
CA GLU A 74 -4.85 -5.81 -10.48
C GLU A 74 -3.85 -4.69 -10.79
N ARG A 75 -3.94 -3.56 -10.07
CA ARG A 75 -3.15 -2.35 -10.30
C ARG A 75 -2.59 -1.84 -8.97
N GLN A 76 -1.89 -2.70 -8.25
CA GLN A 76 -1.32 -2.45 -6.94
C GLN A 76 0.01 -1.69 -7.05
N LEU A 77 0.29 -0.80 -6.10
CA LEU A 77 1.55 -0.06 -6.05
C LEU A 77 2.68 -1.00 -5.59
N ASP A 78 3.80 -0.99 -6.32
CA ASP A 78 5.00 -1.78 -6.03
C ASP A 78 6.15 -0.89 -5.56
N LEU A 79 6.69 -1.20 -4.39
CA LEU A 79 7.84 -0.54 -3.77
C LEU A 79 9.11 -1.39 -3.83
N GLY A 80 9.08 -2.51 -4.54
CA GLY A 80 10.18 -3.50 -4.59
C GLY A 80 11.39 -3.06 -5.40
N SER A 81 11.41 -1.84 -5.97
CA SER A 81 12.55 -1.30 -6.71
C SER A 81 12.54 0.22 -6.79
N ASP A 82 13.72 0.83 -7.00
CA ASP A 82 13.90 2.28 -7.14
C ASP A 82 13.13 2.90 -8.32
N ASP A 83 12.63 2.09 -9.25
CA ASP A 83 11.79 2.56 -10.35
C ASP A 83 10.48 3.20 -9.87
N CYS A 84 10.08 2.96 -8.62
CA CYS A 84 8.91 3.60 -8.01
C CYS A 84 9.17 5.06 -7.60
N ILE A 85 10.43 5.48 -7.37
CA ILE A 85 10.79 6.77 -6.78
C ILE A 85 10.30 7.93 -7.64
N LEU A 86 10.69 7.95 -8.92
CA LEU A 86 10.32 9.05 -9.81
C LEU A 86 8.80 9.18 -10.01
N PRO A 87 8.03 8.11 -10.25
CA PRO A 87 6.57 8.18 -10.27
C PRO A 87 5.94 8.63 -8.94
N LEU A 88 6.47 8.19 -7.79
CA LEU A 88 6.02 8.61 -6.47
C LEU A 88 6.24 10.09 -6.18
N THR A 89 7.32 10.68 -6.73
CA THR A 89 7.61 12.12 -6.60
C THR A 89 6.41 12.97 -7.03
N ARG A 90 5.70 12.59 -8.11
CA ARG A 90 4.50 13.32 -8.58
C ARG A 90 3.36 13.33 -7.56
N PHE A 91 3.17 12.22 -6.86
CA PHE A 91 2.18 12.13 -5.79
C PHE A 91 2.57 12.97 -4.59
N VAL A 92 3.84 12.89 -4.17
CA VAL A 92 4.39 13.66 -3.04
C VAL A 92 4.32 15.16 -3.32
N GLU A 93 4.74 15.61 -4.50
CA GLU A 93 4.67 17.02 -4.91
C GLU A 93 3.22 17.54 -4.94
N MET A 94 2.28 16.73 -5.44
CA MET A 94 0.86 17.05 -5.39
C MET A 94 0.38 17.24 -3.95
N CYS A 95 0.70 16.33 -3.03
CA CYS A 95 0.35 16.45 -1.62
C CYS A 95 0.95 17.72 -0.99
N HIS A 96 2.26 17.93 -1.18
CA HIS A 96 2.99 19.07 -0.64
C HIS A 96 2.48 20.40 -1.18
N GLY A 97 2.03 20.44 -2.45
CA GLY A 97 1.39 21.62 -3.05
C GLY A 97 0.14 22.11 -2.30
N PHE A 98 -0.51 21.24 -1.51
CA PHE A 98 -1.63 21.57 -0.63
C PHE A 98 -1.24 21.60 0.86
N GLY A 99 0.06 21.54 1.19
CA GLY A 99 0.55 21.44 2.56
C GLY A 99 0.09 20.16 3.26
N THR A 100 -0.13 19.09 2.52
CA THR A 100 -0.49 17.75 3.00
C THR A 100 0.74 16.86 2.99
N LEU A 101 0.99 16.13 4.06
CA LEU A 101 2.06 15.13 4.12
C LEU A 101 1.65 13.87 3.35
N ALA A 102 2.64 13.18 2.79
CA ALA A 102 2.47 11.89 2.13
C ALA A 102 3.13 10.78 2.94
N SER A 103 2.48 9.63 3.02
CA SER A 103 2.98 8.44 3.70
C SER A 103 2.55 7.18 2.93
N LEU A 104 3.32 6.12 3.04
CA LEU A 104 3.03 4.83 2.42
C LEU A 104 2.87 3.76 3.49
N GLU A 105 1.88 2.89 3.33
CA GLU A 105 1.79 1.62 4.03
C GLU A 105 2.57 0.58 3.23
N ILE A 106 3.62 0.04 3.84
CA ILE A 106 4.47 -0.99 3.23
C ILE A 106 3.91 -2.36 3.62
N ASN A 107 3.56 -3.17 2.63
CA ASN A 107 2.85 -4.43 2.83
C ASN A 107 3.45 -5.62 2.05
N HIS A 108 3.10 -6.80 2.52
CA HIS A 108 3.21 -8.07 1.82
C HIS A 108 1.96 -8.88 2.14
N ASN A 109 1.14 -9.22 1.15
CA ASN A 109 -0.16 -9.85 1.39
C ASN A 109 -0.07 -11.30 1.94
N GLY A 110 1.11 -11.92 1.88
CA GLY A 110 1.34 -13.23 2.48
C GLY A 110 0.33 -14.26 1.98
N LYS A 111 -0.38 -14.91 2.91
CA LYS A 111 -1.42 -15.91 2.58
C LYS A 111 -2.53 -15.41 1.65
N ASP A 112 -2.74 -14.10 1.60
CA ASP A 112 -3.79 -13.48 0.80
C ASP A 112 -3.28 -13.00 -0.58
N SER A 113 -1.97 -13.18 -0.89
CA SER A 113 -1.46 -12.96 -2.25
C SER A 113 -2.23 -13.78 -3.27
N ASP A 114 -2.52 -13.17 -4.41
CA ASP A 114 -3.33 -13.81 -5.46
C ASP A 114 -2.44 -14.65 -6.39
N CYS A 115 -2.57 -15.98 -6.30
CA CYS A 115 -1.78 -16.90 -7.12
C CYS A 115 -2.07 -16.80 -8.63
N ASP A 116 -3.25 -16.33 -9.02
CA ASP A 116 -3.58 -16.12 -10.43
C ASP A 116 -2.86 -14.89 -11.00
N LYS A 117 -2.51 -13.90 -10.15
CA LYS A 117 -1.74 -12.71 -10.54
C LYS A 117 -0.24 -12.92 -10.41
N THR A 118 0.20 -13.53 -9.32
CA THR A 118 1.63 -13.76 -9.06
C THR A 118 2.21 -14.94 -9.84
N GLY A 119 1.35 -15.85 -10.36
CA GLY A 119 1.74 -17.08 -11.05
C GLY A 119 2.38 -18.12 -10.13
N ARG A 120 2.22 -17.97 -8.80
CA ARG A 120 2.81 -18.86 -7.78
C ARG A 120 1.91 -18.98 -6.56
N PRO A 121 2.01 -20.07 -5.77
CA PRO A 121 1.31 -20.18 -4.51
C PRO A 121 1.70 -19.06 -3.54
N ALA A 122 0.75 -18.56 -2.75
CA ALA A 122 1.01 -17.62 -1.67
C ALA A 122 1.91 -18.24 -0.58
N ILE A 123 2.63 -17.41 0.15
CA ILE A 123 3.50 -17.84 1.25
C ILE A 123 2.88 -17.51 2.60
N SER A 124 3.17 -18.32 3.62
CA SER A 124 2.71 -18.09 5.00
C SER A 124 3.59 -18.83 6.02
N PRO A 125 3.45 -18.54 7.32
CA PRO A 125 4.22 -19.25 8.36
C PRO A 125 3.96 -20.75 8.45
N SER A 126 2.83 -21.21 7.91
CA SER A 126 2.47 -22.65 7.85
C SER A 126 1.65 -22.92 6.59
N SER A 127 1.76 -24.14 6.04
CA SER A 127 0.98 -24.51 4.85
C SER A 127 -0.49 -24.79 5.19
N PHE A 128 -1.41 -24.11 4.50
CA PHE A 128 -2.86 -24.34 4.59
C PHE A 128 -3.57 -23.70 3.40
N ILE A 129 -4.87 -23.91 3.25
CA ILE A 129 -5.67 -23.26 2.19
C ILE A 129 -6.44 -22.09 2.81
N PRO A 130 -6.09 -20.82 2.49
CA PRO A 130 -6.81 -19.64 2.98
C PRO A 130 -8.24 -19.56 2.43
N SER A 131 -9.15 -18.96 3.20
CA SER A 131 -10.53 -18.73 2.75
C SER A 131 -10.61 -17.83 1.50
N SER A 132 -9.72 -16.84 1.40
CA SER A 132 -9.56 -15.99 0.21
C SER A 132 -9.22 -16.81 -1.03
N GLU A 133 -8.33 -17.81 -0.88
CA GLU A 133 -7.95 -18.70 -1.99
C GLU A 133 -9.11 -19.65 -2.37
N ILE A 134 -9.85 -20.17 -1.40
CA ILE A 134 -11.04 -20.99 -1.68
C ILE A 134 -12.04 -20.20 -2.53
N TRP A 135 -12.30 -18.95 -2.15
CA TRP A 135 -13.21 -18.08 -2.88
C TRP A 135 -12.72 -17.79 -4.30
N ARG A 136 -11.42 -17.44 -4.48
CA ARG A 136 -10.82 -17.20 -5.79
C ARG A 136 -10.88 -18.43 -6.68
N ALA A 137 -10.53 -19.60 -6.13
CA ALA A 137 -10.58 -20.87 -6.85
C ALA A 137 -11.97 -21.19 -7.40
N GLN A 138 -13.02 -20.95 -6.58
CA GLN A 138 -14.40 -21.10 -7.00
C GLN A 138 -14.77 -20.14 -8.14
N MET A 139 -14.37 -18.86 -8.03
CA MET A 139 -14.63 -17.86 -9.06
C MET A 139 -13.95 -18.19 -10.39
N HIS A 140 -12.77 -18.79 -10.36
CA HIS A 140 -11.98 -19.15 -11.54
C HIS A 140 -12.17 -20.61 -11.99
N GLY A 141 -13.07 -21.38 -11.37
CA GLY A 141 -13.37 -22.76 -11.75
C GLY A 141 -12.19 -23.73 -11.60
N ARG A 142 -11.28 -23.48 -10.65
CA ARG A 142 -10.09 -24.29 -10.38
C ARG A 142 -10.08 -24.86 -8.96
N GLN A 143 -9.16 -25.78 -8.69
CA GLN A 143 -8.93 -26.24 -7.33
C GLN A 143 -8.15 -25.19 -6.52
N PRO A 144 -8.43 -25.02 -5.23
CA PRO A 144 -7.68 -24.12 -4.36
C PRO A 144 -6.25 -24.64 -4.12
N ILE A 145 -5.30 -23.72 -4.07
CA ILE A 145 -3.87 -24.00 -3.94
C ILE A 145 -3.45 -23.70 -2.49
N PRO A 146 -2.83 -24.66 -1.77
CA PRO A 146 -2.33 -24.39 -0.44
C PRO A 146 -1.15 -23.40 -0.48
N THR A 147 -0.99 -22.63 0.59
CA THR A 147 0.18 -21.77 0.80
C THR A 147 1.45 -22.61 0.97
N ILE A 148 2.58 -22.03 0.60
CA ILE A 148 3.91 -22.59 0.89
C ILE A 148 4.35 -22.09 2.26
N GLU A 149 4.76 -23.01 3.14
CA GLU A 149 5.39 -22.66 4.40
C GLU A 149 6.75 -22.01 4.17
N MET A 150 6.98 -20.87 4.82
CA MET A 150 8.25 -20.15 4.75
C MET A 150 9.30 -20.82 5.64
N ASP A 151 10.44 -21.15 5.08
CA ASP A 151 11.62 -21.48 5.85
C ASP A 151 12.33 -20.21 6.39
N HIS A 152 13.35 -20.38 7.22
CA HIS A 152 14.09 -19.26 7.78
C HIS A 152 14.79 -18.39 6.74
N ALA A 153 15.20 -18.94 5.61
CA ALA A 153 15.82 -18.19 4.53
C ALA A 153 14.78 -17.26 3.86
N LYS A 154 13.58 -17.78 3.60
CA LYS A 154 12.47 -17.01 3.02
C LYS A 154 11.96 -15.91 3.95
N ILE A 155 11.92 -16.18 5.27
CA ILE A 155 11.58 -15.16 6.26
C ILE A 155 12.59 -14.00 6.21
N LYS A 156 13.89 -14.29 6.20
CA LYS A 156 14.94 -13.28 6.09
C LYS A 156 14.86 -12.48 4.79
N GLU A 157 14.66 -13.16 3.66
CA GLU A 157 14.46 -12.51 2.36
C GLU A 157 13.27 -11.53 2.41
N THR A 158 12.14 -11.92 3.00
CA THR A 158 10.97 -11.07 3.12
C THR A 158 11.25 -9.85 4.01
N VAL A 159 11.95 -10.03 5.14
CA VAL A 159 12.37 -8.91 6.01
C VAL A 159 13.26 -7.94 5.25
N GLU A 160 14.20 -8.43 4.43
CA GLU A 160 15.09 -7.61 3.62
C GLU A 160 14.30 -6.79 2.57
N LYS A 161 13.29 -7.39 1.94
CA LYS A 161 12.40 -6.66 1.00
C LYS A 161 11.69 -5.48 1.68
N TYR A 162 11.24 -5.65 2.94
CA TYR A 162 10.68 -4.54 3.71
C TYR A 162 11.72 -3.45 4.00
N ALA A 163 12.94 -3.86 4.36
CA ALA A 163 14.02 -2.92 4.63
C ALA A 163 14.39 -2.09 3.38
N VAL A 164 14.50 -2.75 2.23
CA VAL A 164 14.78 -2.10 0.94
C VAL A 164 13.66 -1.13 0.56
N ALA A 165 12.40 -1.54 0.69
CA ALA A 165 11.25 -0.68 0.35
C ALA A 165 11.09 0.53 1.29
N ALA A 166 11.66 0.48 2.50
CA ALA A 166 11.60 1.55 3.50
C ALA A 166 12.76 2.54 3.41
N TYR A 167 13.84 2.21 2.69
CA TYR A 167 15.05 3.03 2.55
C TYR A 167 14.97 3.93 1.34
#